data_49b296cb7e4095a5a3e2f0e3b0d372b9
#
_entry.id   49b296cb7e4095a5a3e2f0e3b0d372b9
#
_cell.length_a   1.000
_cell.length_b   1.000
_cell.length_c   1.000
_cell.angle_alpha   90.00
_cell.angle_beta   90.00
_cell.angle_gamma   90.00
#
_symmetry.space_group_name_H-M   'P 1'
#
loop_
_entity.id
_entity.type
_entity.pdbx_description
1 polymer ?
#
loop_
_entity_poly.entity_id
_entity_poly.type
_entity_poly.pdbx_seq_one_letter_code
_entity_poly.pdbx_strand_id
1 'polypeptide(L)'
;CGSWGGNSISENVGPKHLINKKTVAKRAENMLWHKLPKSIYFRRGSLPIALSDLEGKKRAFLVTDRFLFNNGYADDVVQLLKAQGMEVQTFFDVEADPTLSVVKKGAEAMQSFQPDVILALGGGSPMDAAKIMWVMYEHPETAFEELAMRFMDIRKRIYKFPKMGQKAELVCITTTSGTGSEVTPFAVVTDDKTGAKYPLADYEITPNMAIVDANLVMNMPKSLTAFGGYDAVTHALEAYVSVLANEYSDGQALQALKMLKEYLPSSYANGANDPIAREKVHNAATIAGVAFANAFLGVCHSMAHKIGAEFHLPHGLANALLISNVVRYNANDNPTKQTAFSQYDRPQARRRYAEVADHLGLSQAGDRTAQKIERLLAWLDELKGDLDIPMSIQAAGVSEADFVAKLDELAVEAFDDQCTGANPRYPLISELKEVLMAAYYGKAFVEGETFEGTTVIKKKADQEAAKAAPKAKK
;
A
#
# COMPACT_ATOMS: atom_id res chain seq x y z
N CYS A 1 -17.28 -40.41 -21.05
CA CYS A 1 -16.91 -40.74 -19.67
C CYS A 1 -17.54 -42.06 -19.30
N GLY A 2 -16.81 -43.13 -19.35
CA GLY A 2 -17.26 -44.44 -18.89
C GLY A 2 -16.79 -44.69 -17.46
N SER A 3 -17.00 -45.89 -16.98
CA SER A 3 -16.59 -46.36 -15.67
C SER A 3 -15.06 -46.29 -15.35
N TRP A 4 -14.26 -45.87 -16.31
CA TRP A 4 -12.82 -45.66 -16.21
C TRP A 4 -12.41 -44.27 -15.64
N GLY A 5 -13.37 -43.39 -15.43
CA GLY A 5 -13.09 -42.01 -14.98
C GLY A 5 -12.78 -41.86 -13.50
N GLY A 6 -12.77 -42.92 -12.70
CA GLY A 6 -12.51 -42.85 -11.27
C GLY A 6 -13.53 -42.06 -10.47
N ASN A 7 -14.73 -41.84 -11.01
CA ASN A 7 -15.79 -41.05 -10.38
C ASN A 7 -16.55 -41.92 -9.36
N SER A 8 -16.81 -41.39 -8.19
CA SER A 8 -17.68 -41.99 -7.18
C SER A 8 -18.95 -41.16 -7.00
N ILE A 9 -20.08 -41.82 -6.79
CA ILE A 9 -21.37 -41.24 -6.45
C ILE A 9 -21.92 -41.90 -5.21
N SER A 10 -22.55 -41.14 -4.34
CA SER A 10 -23.18 -41.61 -3.11
C SER A 10 -24.70 -41.82 -3.23
N GLU A 11 -25.24 -41.70 -4.42
CA GLU A 11 -26.67 -41.86 -4.71
C GLU A 11 -26.89 -42.87 -5.87
N ASN A 12 -28.12 -43.32 -6.08
CA ASN A 12 -28.46 -44.18 -7.19
C ASN A 12 -28.14 -43.54 -8.56
N VAL A 13 -27.53 -44.31 -9.47
CA VAL A 13 -27.18 -43.85 -10.80
C VAL A 13 -28.45 -43.54 -11.59
N GLY A 14 -28.65 -42.25 -11.89
CA GLY A 14 -29.73 -41.79 -12.71
C GLY A 14 -29.26 -41.11 -14.00
N PRO A 15 -30.15 -40.66 -14.91
CA PRO A 15 -29.77 -40.04 -16.16
C PRO A 15 -28.81 -38.83 -16.01
N LYS A 16 -28.91 -38.10 -14.91
CA LYS A 16 -28.00 -36.96 -14.60
C LYS A 16 -26.54 -37.38 -14.47
N HIS A 17 -26.27 -38.63 -14.09
CA HIS A 17 -24.90 -39.17 -13.94
C HIS A 17 -24.30 -39.61 -15.28
N LEU A 18 -25.12 -39.77 -16.30
CA LEU A 18 -24.69 -40.12 -17.64
C LEU A 18 -24.45 -38.86 -18.49
N ILE A 19 -24.84 -37.70 -17.99
CA ILE A 19 -24.62 -36.42 -18.67
C ILE A 19 -23.27 -35.86 -18.27
N ASN A 20 -22.42 -35.66 -19.27
CA ASN A 20 -21.14 -34.99 -19.07
C ASN A 20 -21.36 -33.48 -18.90
N LYS A 21 -21.34 -33.00 -17.64
CA LYS A 21 -21.46 -31.56 -17.36
C LYS A 21 -20.13 -30.90 -17.63
N LYS A 22 -20.09 -30.01 -18.63
CA LYS A 22 -18.96 -29.13 -18.89
C LYS A 22 -19.18 -27.83 -18.14
N THR A 23 -18.29 -27.49 -17.20
CA THR A 23 -18.28 -26.16 -16.61
C THR A 23 -17.55 -25.21 -17.56
N VAL A 24 -18.24 -24.21 -18.07
CA VAL A 24 -17.66 -23.13 -18.84
C VAL A 24 -17.46 -21.94 -17.90
N ALA A 25 -16.22 -21.73 -17.48
CA ALA A 25 -15.86 -20.54 -16.74
C ALA A 25 -15.57 -19.40 -17.73
N LYS A 26 -16.32 -18.32 -17.62
CA LYS A 26 -16.02 -17.07 -18.34
C LYS A 26 -15.35 -16.11 -17.38
N ARG A 27 -14.29 -15.44 -17.85
CA ARG A 27 -13.74 -14.30 -17.13
C ARG A 27 -14.81 -13.22 -17.01
N ALA A 28 -15.01 -12.68 -15.81
CA ALA A 28 -15.86 -11.54 -15.58
C ALA A 28 -14.99 -10.28 -15.55
N GLU A 29 -15.44 -9.22 -16.21
CA GLU A 29 -14.82 -7.89 -16.13
C GLU A 29 -15.00 -7.34 -14.71
N ASN A 30 -13.92 -6.83 -14.10
CA ASN A 30 -13.92 -6.41 -12.71
C ASN A 30 -13.67 -4.91 -12.52
N MET A 31 -13.17 -4.24 -13.56
CA MET A 31 -12.68 -2.86 -13.51
C MET A 31 -13.73 -1.90 -14.08
N LEU A 32 -14.95 -1.96 -13.55
CA LEU A 32 -16.09 -1.22 -14.12
C LEU A 32 -16.35 0.13 -13.44
N TRP A 33 -15.57 0.50 -12.43
CA TRP A 33 -15.78 1.73 -11.68
C TRP A 33 -14.53 2.20 -10.96
N HIS A 34 -14.47 3.49 -10.65
CA HIS A 34 -13.39 4.19 -9.96
C HIS A 34 -13.97 4.89 -8.73
N LYS A 35 -13.40 4.66 -7.54
CA LYS A 35 -13.91 5.18 -6.27
C LYS A 35 -12.99 6.28 -5.73
N LEU A 36 -13.64 7.36 -5.28
CA LEU A 36 -13.02 8.52 -4.64
C LEU A 36 -13.82 8.89 -3.39
N PRO A 37 -13.24 9.64 -2.43
CA PRO A 37 -14.02 10.41 -1.47
C PRO A 37 -15.05 11.31 -2.19
N LYS A 38 -16.15 11.64 -1.52
CA LYS A 38 -17.17 12.57 -2.08
C LYS A 38 -16.56 13.93 -2.37
N SER A 39 -15.61 14.38 -1.51
CA SER A 39 -14.88 15.64 -1.67
C SER A 39 -13.43 15.50 -1.22
N ILE A 40 -12.54 16.21 -1.90
CA ILE A 40 -11.13 16.36 -1.54
C ILE A 40 -10.84 17.85 -1.49
N TYR A 41 -10.64 18.38 -0.29
CA TYR A 41 -10.23 19.76 -0.07
C TYR A 41 -8.72 19.84 -0.10
N PHE A 42 -8.18 20.71 -0.91
CA PHE A 42 -6.74 20.87 -1.11
C PHE A 42 -6.35 22.34 -1.16
N ARG A 43 -5.09 22.66 -1.00
CA ARG A 43 -4.44 23.94 -0.82
C ARG A 43 -4.35 24.39 0.63
N ARG A 44 -3.41 25.28 0.86
CA ARG A 44 -3.19 25.93 2.15
C ARG A 44 -4.43 26.71 2.58
N GLY A 45 -4.85 26.49 3.83
CA GLY A 45 -6.04 27.13 4.38
C GLY A 45 -7.35 26.48 3.98
N SER A 46 -7.34 25.27 3.43
CA SER A 46 -8.57 24.53 3.10
C SER A 46 -9.27 23.94 4.32
N LEU A 47 -8.58 23.72 5.44
CA LEU A 47 -9.14 23.10 6.63
C LEU A 47 -10.42 23.80 7.15
N PRO A 48 -10.44 25.12 7.41
CA PRO A 48 -11.67 25.77 7.90
C PRO A 48 -12.81 25.75 6.88
N ILE A 49 -12.49 25.79 5.59
CA ILE A 49 -13.49 25.72 4.51
C ILE A 49 -14.10 24.31 4.46
N ALA A 50 -13.26 23.27 4.50
CA ALA A 50 -13.73 21.91 4.50
C ALA A 50 -14.60 21.57 5.73
N LEU A 51 -14.20 22.04 6.89
CA LEU A 51 -14.96 21.83 8.13
C LEU A 51 -16.30 22.58 8.10
N SER A 52 -16.44 23.69 7.36
CA SER A 52 -17.74 24.38 7.22
C SER A 52 -18.78 23.55 6.45
N ASP A 53 -18.36 22.61 5.60
CA ASP A 53 -19.26 21.66 4.92
C ASP A 53 -19.89 20.62 5.87
N LEU A 54 -19.44 20.58 7.13
CA LEU A 54 -20.02 19.73 8.16
C LEU A 54 -21.18 20.44 8.89
N GLU A 55 -21.67 21.55 8.37
CA GLU A 55 -22.82 22.26 8.92
C GLU A 55 -24.01 21.32 9.12
N GLY A 56 -24.65 21.42 10.31
CA GLY A 56 -25.75 20.54 10.69
C GLY A 56 -25.33 19.28 11.45
N LYS A 57 -24.07 18.86 11.42
CA LYS A 57 -23.53 17.84 12.33
C LYS A 57 -23.48 18.36 13.76
N LYS A 58 -23.61 17.48 14.74
CA LYS A 58 -23.75 17.87 16.16
C LYS A 58 -22.64 17.33 17.04
N ARG A 59 -22.12 16.15 16.73
CA ARG A 59 -21.20 15.41 17.60
C ARG A 59 -20.02 14.89 16.81
N ALA A 60 -18.87 15.51 17.01
CA ALA A 60 -17.63 15.18 16.32
C ALA A 60 -16.71 14.34 17.21
N PHE A 61 -16.25 13.19 16.72
CA PHE A 61 -15.25 12.36 17.39
C PHE A 61 -13.92 12.46 16.65
N LEU A 62 -12.92 13.09 17.29
CA LEU A 62 -11.60 13.32 16.69
C LEU A 62 -10.63 12.22 17.14
N VAL A 63 -10.11 11.46 16.18
CA VAL A 63 -9.07 10.44 16.37
C VAL A 63 -7.72 11.00 15.92
N THR A 64 -6.71 10.93 16.79
CA THR A 64 -5.37 11.43 16.51
C THR A 64 -4.33 10.69 17.36
N ASP A 65 -3.05 11.05 17.21
CA ASP A 65 -1.95 10.57 18.04
C ASP A 65 -1.55 11.60 19.13
N ARG A 66 -0.75 11.14 20.09
CA ARG A 66 -0.30 11.98 21.21
C ARG A 66 0.59 13.14 20.77
N PHE A 67 1.35 12.98 19.71
CA PHE A 67 2.22 14.06 19.23
C PHE A 67 1.40 15.22 18.71
N LEU A 68 0.45 14.97 17.84
CA LEU A 68 -0.43 16.00 17.26
C LEU A 68 -1.33 16.63 18.32
N PHE A 69 -1.81 15.84 19.28
CA PHE A 69 -2.60 16.34 20.39
C PHE A 69 -1.79 17.30 21.28
N ASN A 70 -0.59 16.89 21.71
CA ASN A 70 0.25 17.67 22.61
C ASN A 70 0.87 18.92 21.95
N ASN A 71 0.95 18.97 20.63
CA ASN A 71 1.52 20.09 19.88
C ASN A 71 0.48 21.03 19.27
N GLY A 72 -0.79 20.93 19.70
CA GLY A 72 -1.84 21.89 19.37
C GLY A 72 -2.55 21.70 18.03
N TYR A 73 -2.13 20.72 17.18
CA TYR A 73 -2.81 20.46 15.89
C TYR A 73 -4.27 20.04 16.08
N ALA A 74 -4.56 19.27 17.14
CA ALA A 74 -5.92 18.87 17.46
C ALA A 74 -6.76 20.05 17.96
N ASP A 75 -6.15 21.01 18.67
CA ASP A 75 -6.85 22.16 19.24
C ASP A 75 -7.44 23.05 18.14
N ASP A 76 -6.72 23.30 17.05
CA ASP A 76 -7.20 24.09 15.92
C ASP A 76 -8.46 23.45 15.30
N VAL A 77 -8.46 22.12 15.11
CA VAL A 77 -9.62 21.38 14.60
C VAL A 77 -10.79 21.44 15.58
N VAL A 78 -10.53 21.20 16.87
CA VAL A 78 -11.55 21.24 17.93
C VAL A 78 -12.20 22.62 18.04
N GLN A 79 -11.40 23.70 17.96
CA GLN A 79 -11.92 25.08 18.02
C GLN A 79 -12.83 25.39 16.82
N LEU A 80 -12.45 24.99 15.61
CA LEU A 80 -13.26 25.19 14.41
C LEU A 80 -14.61 24.45 14.49
N LEU A 81 -14.61 23.20 14.98
CA LEU A 81 -15.83 22.41 15.17
C LEU A 81 -16.74 22.99 16.26
N LYS A 82 -16.17 23.38 17.39
CA LYS A 82 -16.92 24.03 18.48
C LYS A 82 -17.52 25.36 18.07
N ALA A 83 -16.84 26.14 17.23
CA ALA A 83 -17.36 27.39 16.69
C ALA A 83 -18.62 27.18 15.82
N GLN A 84 -18.79 25.99 15.26
CA GLN A 84 -20.00 25.57 14.53
C GLN A 84 -21.08 24.96 15.44
N GLY A 85 -20.86 24.96 16.76
CA GLY A 85 -21.82 24.44 17.75
C GLY A 85 -21.77 22.93 17.96
N MET A 86 -20.73 22.25 17.49
CA MET A 86 -20.58 20.80 17.70
C MET A 86 -20.05 20.49 19.10
N GLU A 87 -20.54 19.42 19.70
CA GLU A 87 -19.88 18.75 20.82
C GLU A 87 -18.71 17.93 20.27
N VAL A 88 -17.53 18.03 20.89
CA VAL A 88 -16.32 17.37 20.40
C VAL A 88 -15.70 16.50 21.48
N GLN A 89 -15.48 15.23 21.18
CA GLN A 89 -14.67 14.31 21.97
C GLN A 89 -13.42 13.93 21.20
N THR A 90 -12.25 13.99 21.86
CA THR A 90 -10.96 13.64 21.26
C THR A 90 -10.43 12.32 21.84
N PHE A 91 -10.00 11.43 20.95
CA PHE A 91 -9.28 10.20 21.27
C PHE A 91 -7.87 10.30 20.69
N PHE A 92 -6.85 10.32 21.54
CA PHE A 92 -5.46 10.60 21.16
C PHE A 92 -4.47 9.48 21.56
N ASP A 93 -4.97 8.30 21.87
CA ASP A 93 -4.15 7.15 22.29
C ASP A 93 -3.66 6.29 21.10
N VAL A 94 -3.78 6.79 19.86
CA VAL A 94 -3.29 6.04 18.71
C VAL A 94 -1.77 6.13 18.64
N GLU A 95 -1.12 4.98 18.55
CA GLU A 95 0.33 4.85 18.38
C GLU A 95 0.66 4.46 16.93
N ALA A 96 1.95 4.52 16.58
CA ALA A 96 2.43 3.95 15.33
C ALA A 96 2.08 2.46 15.29
N ASP A 97 1.64 1.95 14.12
CA ASP A 97 1.12 0.59 13.97
C ASP A 97 -0.02 0.30 14.98
N PRO A 98 -1.20 0.91 14.80
CA PRO A 98 -2.28 0.84 15.78
C PRO A 98 -2.67 -0.60 16.13
N THR A 99 -2.90 -0.86 17.41
CA THR A 99 -3.26 -2.20 17.88
C THR A 99 -4.77 -2.40 17.93
N LEU A 100 -5.20 -3.66 17.85
CA LEU A 100 -6.61 -4.03 17.91
C LEU A 100 -7.26 -3.62 19.25
N SER A 101 -6.51 -3.67 20.37
CA SER A 101 -6.99 -3.22 21.68
C SER A 101 -7.27 -1.72 21.71
N VAL A 102 -6.40 -0.89 21.13
CA VAL A 102 -6.58 0.57 21.03
C VAL A 102 -7.79 0.90 20.18
N VAL A 103 -7.95 0.22 19.04
CA VAL A 103 -9.10 0.43 18.16
C VAL A 103 -10.43 0.04 18.84
N LYS A 104 -10.48 -1.09 19.55
CA LYS A 104 -11.67 -1.49 20.34
C LYS A 104 -12.02 -0.45 21.39
N LYS A 105 -11.03 0.05 22.14
CA LYS A 105 -11.23 1.12 23.13
C LYS A 105 -11.81 2.40 22.52
N GLY A 106 -11.30 2.79 21.32
CA GLY A 106 -11.83 3.94 20.59
C GLY A 106 -13.27 3.72 20.11
N ALA A 107 -13.58 2.52 19.60
CA ALA A 107 -14.94 2.16 19.19
C ALA A 107 -15.94 2.16 20.37
N GLU A 108 -15.55 1.68 21.55
CA GLU A 108 -16.35 1.76 22.78
C GLU A 108 -16.62 3.21 23.20
N ALA A 109 -15.62 4.08 23.08
CA ALA A 109 -15.78 5.51 23.32
C ALA A 109 -16.76 6.14 22.30
N MET A 110 -16.70 5.76 21.03
CA MET A 110 -17.67 6.18 20.00
C MET A 110 -19.09 5.68 20.32
N GLN A 111 -19.25 4.43 20.77
CA GLN A 111 -20.57 3.90 21.17
C GLN A 111 -21.18 4.71 22.33
N SER A 112 -20.37 5.16 23.25
CA SER A 112 -20.82 6.00 24.38
C SER A 112 -21.13 7.43 23.96
N PHE A 113 -20.33 8.00 23.09
CA PHE A 113 -20.45 9.39 22.63
C PHE A 113 -21.49 9.56 21.51
N GLN A 114 -21.75 8.55 20.68
CA GLN A 114 -22.68 8.57 19.53
C GLN A 114 -22.39 9.73 18.54
N PRO A 115 -21.19 9.76 17.90
CA PRO A 115 -20.87 10.79 16.91
C PRO A 115 -21.69 10.65 15.63
N ASP A 116 -21.96 11.78 14.96
CA ASP A 116 -22.49 11.84 13.58
C ASP A 116 -21.41 12.23 12.56
N VAL A 117 -20.22 12.59 13.05
CA VAL A 117 -19.01 12.74 12.22
C VAL A 117 -17.78 12.26 13.01
N ILE A 118 -16.93 11.49 12.32
CA ILE A 118 -15.63 11.01 12.83
C ILE A 118 -14.56 11.72 12.03
N LEU A 119 -13.60 12.36 12.71
CA LEU A 119 -12.47 12.98 12.07
C LEU A 119 -11.19 12.21 12.44
N ALA A 120 -10.35 11.91 11.45
CA ALA A 120 -9.02 11.33 11.66
C ALA A 120 -7.98 12.39 11.32
N LEU A 121 -7.23 12.86 12.30
CA LEU A 121 -6.15 13.83 12.15
C LEU A 121 -4.81 13.12 12.30
N GLY A 122 -4.03 13.04 11.23
CA GLY A 122 -2.70 12.44 11.33
C GLY A 122 -2.17 11.87 10.02
N GLY A 123 -1.20 10.97 10.15
CA GLY A 123 -0.73 10.12 9.06
C GLY A 123 -1.55 8.83 8.92
N GLY A 124 -0.95 7.78 8.38
CA GLY A 124 -1.63 6.49 8.17
C GLY A 124 -2.22 5.91 9.45
N SER A 125 -1.46 5.87 10.55
CA SER A 125 -1.89 5.19 11.79
C SER A 125 -3.19 5.75 12.41
N PRO A 126 -3.36 7.07 12.63
CA PRO A 126 -4.65 7.61 13.10
C PRO A 126 -5.80 7.37 12.12
N MET A 127 -5.54 7.42 10.80
CA MET A 127 -6.57 7.18 9.79
C MET A 127 -6.99 5.71 9.74
N ASP A 128 -6.05 4.79 9.79
CA ASP A 128 -6.32 3.36 9.80
C ASP A 128 -7.10 2.96 11.07
N ALA A 129 -6.67 3.48 12.23
CA ALA A 129 -7.40 3.30 13.47
C ALA A 129 -8.84 3.84 13.37
N ALA A 130 -9.03 5.05 12.86
CA ALA A 130 -10.34 5.67 12.70
C ALA A 130 -11.26 4.90 11.76
N LYS A 131 -10.74 4.39 10.63
CA LYS A 131 -11.51 3.54 9.69
C LYS A 131 -12.02 2.29 10.36
N ILE A 132 -11.18 1.60 11.14
CA ILE A 132 -11.58 0.37 11.83
C ILE A 132 -12.52 0.68 13.00
N MET A 133 -12.26 1.73 13.79
CA MET A 133 -13.18 2.21 14.81
C MET A 133 -14.55 2.54 14.23
N TRP A 134 -14.58 3.19 13.06
CA TRP A 134 -15.83 3.52 12.35
C TRP A 134 -16.63 2.28 12.00
N VAL A 135 -15.97 1.23 11.46
CA VAL A 135 -16.63 -0.06 11.18
C VAL A 135 -17.21 -0.67 12.46
N MET A 136 -16.43 -0.75 13.54
CA MET A 136 -16.89 -1.30 14.82
C MET A 136 -17.99 -0.46 15.48
N TYR A 137 -18.00 0.85 15.25
CA TYR A 137 -19.04 1.76 15.74
C TYR A 137 -20.37 1.57 15.00
N GLU A 138 -20.32 1.50 13.66
CA GLU A 138 -21.55 1.35 12.88
C GLU A 138 -22.11 -0.07 12.91
N HIS A 139 -21.21 -1.08 12.94
CA HIS A 139 -21.54 -2.50 12.84
C HIS A 139 -20.89 -3.33 13.96
N PRO A 140 -21.27 -3.11 15.23
CA PRO A 140 -20.70 -3.83 16.37
C PRO A 140 -20.99 -5.33 16.36
N GLU A 141 -21.99 -5.76 15.58
CA GLU A 141 -22.33 -7.17 15.38
C GLU A 141 -21.36 -7.92 14.45
N THR A 142 -20.52 -7.21 13.70
CA THR A 142 -19.62 -7.83 12.74
C THR A 142 -18.31 -8.25 13.38
N ALA A 143 -17.94 -9.52 13.25
CA ALA A 143 -16.65 -10.00 13.70
C ALA A 143 -15.53 -9.41 12.83
N PHE A 144 -14.56 -8.75 13.46
CA PHE A 144 -13.43 -8.11 12.74
C PHE A 144 -12.63 -9.12 11.92
N GLU A 145 -12.44 -10.32 12.45
CA GLU A 145 -11.71 -11.41 11.82
C GLU A 145 -12.33 -11.83 10.47
N GLU A 146 -13.65 -11.71 10.32
CA GLU A 146 -14.36 -11.97 9.07
C GLU A 146 -14.11 -10.90 8.02
N LEU A 147 -13.90 -9.65 8.45
CA LEU A 147 -13.62 -8.52 7.56
C LEU A 147 -12.16 -8.49 7.09
N ALA A 148 -11.25 -8.94 7.94
CA ALA A 148 -9.81 -8.96 7.68
C ALA A 148 -9.34 -10.15 6.84
N MET A 149 -10.25 -10.79 6.09
CA MET A 149 -9.90 -11.93 5.23
C MET A 149 -9.02 -11.54 4.04
N ARG A 150 -8.08 -12.40 3.71
CA ARG A 150 -7.27 -12.27 2.49
C ARG A 150 -8.14 -12.28 1.24
N PHE A 151 -7.80 -11.43 0.28
CA PHE A 151 -8.47 -11.36 -1.02
C PHE A 151 -7.42 -11.09 -2.11
N MET A 152 -7.67 -11.61 -3.31
CA MET A 152 -6.85 -11.28 -4.48
C MET A 152 -7.35 -10.04 -5.22
N ASP A 153 -8.65 -9.76 -5.11
CA ASP A 153 -9.31 -8.60 -5.69
C ASP A 153 -10.44 -8.19 -4.75
N ILE A 154 -10.32 -7.01 -4.16
CA ILE A 154 -11.30 -6.48 -3.19
C ILE A 154 -12.72 -6.35 -3.76
N ARG A 155 -12.88 -6.34 -5.08
CA ARG A 155 -14.16 -6.29 -5.78
C ARG A 155 -14.84 -7.66 -5.89
N LYS A 156 -14.12 -8.74 -5.61
CA LYS A 156 -14.58 -10.14 -5.72
C LYS A 156 -14.70 -10.84 -4.38
N ARG A 157 -15.07 -10.13 -3.34
CA ARG A 157 -15.25 -10.74 -2.03
C ARG A 157 -16.40 -11.74 -2.00
N ILE A 158 -16.18 -12.88 -1.38
CA ILE A 158 -17.23 -13.83 -1.01
C ILE A 158 -18.05 -13.27 0.15
N TYR A 159 -17.37 -12.60 1.09
CA TYR A 159 -17.98 -11.93 2.23
C TYR A 159 -18.47 -10.53 1.85
N LYS A 160 -19.72 -10.21 2.18
CA LYS A 160 -20.28 -8.88 1.91
C LYS A 160 -19.90 -7.92 3.04
N PHE A 161 -19.12 -6.91 2.71
CA PHE A 161 -18.81 -5.84 3.64
C PHE A 161 -20.07 -5.02 3.97
N PRO A 162 -20.29 -4.64 5.26
CA PRO A 162 -21.44 -3.83 5.63
C PRO A 162 -21.39 -2.44 5.00
N LYS A 163 -22.58 -1.84 4.80
CA LYS A 163 -22.69 -0.47 4.29
C LYS A 163 -22.29 0.54 5.34
N MET A 164 -21.33 1.41 5.01
CA MET A 164 -20.81 2.43 5.89
C MET A 164 -21.49 3.80 5.69
N GLY A 165 -21.35 4.70 6.68
CA GLY A 165 -21.89 6.05 6.62
C GLY A 165 -23.37 6.15 6.99
N GLN A 166 -23.89 5.20 7.75
CA GLN A 166 -25.27 5.20 8.24
C GLN A 166 -25.44 6.05 9.52
N LYS A 167 -24.47 5.96 10.44
CA LYS A 167 -24.47 6.69 11.70
C LYS A 167 -23.58 7.92 11.66
N ALA A 168 -22.40 7.82 11.05
CA ALA A 168 -21.41 8.87 10.99
C ALA A 168 -20.69 8.92 9.65
N GLU A 169 -20.31 10.11 9.22
CA GLU A 169 -19.37 10.31 8.10
C GLU A 169 -17.93 10.30 8.59
N LEU A 170 -17.01 9.76 7.78
CA LEU A 170 -15.57 9.77 8.07
C LEU A 170 -14.88 10.88 7.27
N VAL A 171 -14.17 11.75 7.98
CA VAL A 171 -13.34 12.84 7.44
C VAL A 171 -11.88 12.57 7.80
N CYS A 172 -11.00 12.53 6.82
CA CYS A 172 -9.56 12.34 7.04
C CYS A 172 -8.80 13.63 6.77
N ILE A 173 -8.02 14.09 7.77
CA ILE A 173 -7.20 15.31 7.73
C ILE A 173 -5.74 14.87 7.75
N THR A 174 -5.06 14.91 6.60
CA THR A 174 -3.71 14.36 6.51
C THR A 174 -2.64 15.34 7.00
N THR A 175 -1.71 14.84 7.81
CA THR A 175 -0.55 15.56 8.33
C THR A 175 0.78 14.96 7.83
N THR A 176 0.71 14.06 6.85
CA THR A 176 1.87 13.47 6.18
C THR A 176 1.69 13.50 4.67
N SER A 177 2.80 13.56 3.93
CA SER A 177 2.80 13.57 2.47
C SER A 177 3.40 12.26 1.96
N GLY A 178 2.63 11.17 2.04
CA GLY A 178 3.13 9.85 1.66
C GLY A 178 2.03 8.80 1.49
N THR A 179 1.39 8.39 2.58
CA THR A 179 0.53 7.21 2.65
C THR A 179 -0.73 7.26 1.77
N GLY A 180 -1.28 8.45 1.52
CA GLY A 180 -2.55 8.58 0.80
C GLY A 180 -3.76 7.96 1.52
N SER A 181 -3.64 7.64 2.83
CA SER A 181 -4.71 6.95 3.58
C SER A 181 -6.01 7.75 3.60
N GLU A 182 -5.96 9.08 3.46
CA GLU A 182 -7.11 9.97 3.39
C GLU A 182 -8.04 9.72 2.20
N VAL A 183 -7.57 9.00 1.18
CA VAL A 183 -8.35 8.68 -0.05
C VAL A 183 -8.44 7.20 -0.35
N THR A 184 -7.88 6.34 0.48
CA THR A 184 -7.77 4.91 0.20
C THR A 184 -8.80 4.07 0.97
N PRO A 185 -9.21 2.92 0.41
CA PRO A 185 -10.10 1.96 1.03
C PRO A 185 -9.37 0.94 1.92
N PHE A 186 -8.21 1.29 2.47
CA PHE A 186 -7.35 0.40 3.22
C PHE A 186 -7.17 0.87 4.66
N ALA A 187 -6.99 -0.08 5.58
CA ALA A 187 -6.54 0.15 6.94
C ALA A 187 -5.79 -1.08 7.46
N VAL A 188 -4.74 -0.87 8.24
CA VAL A 188 -3.96 -1.95 8.84
C VAL A 188 -4.02 -1.83 10.36
N VAL A 189 -4.24 -2.95 11.05
CA VAL A 189 -4.18 -3.03 12.51
C VAL A 189 -3.33 -4.22 12.92
N THR A 190 -2.62 -4.08 14.03
CA THR A 190 -1.80 -5.14 14.61
C THR A 190 -2.56 -5.82 15.75
N ASP A 191 -2.64 -7.14 15.75
CA ASP A 191 -3.11 -7.90 16.90
C ASP A 191 -2.01 -7.90 17.98
N ASP A 192 -2.29 -7.25 19.09
CA ASP A 192 -1.36 -7.11 20.22
C ASP A 192 -1.07 -8.42 20.94
N LYS A 193 -1.83 -9.49 20.68
CA LYS A 193 -1.58 -10.82 21.27
C LYS A 193 -0.62 -11.66 20.42
N THR A 194 -0.73 -11.55 19.11
CA THR A 194 0.01 -12.39 18.17
C THR A 194 1.09 -11.64 17.41
N GLY A 195 1.07 -10.30 17.41
CA GLY A 195 1.90 -9.44 16.59
C GLY A 195 1.52 -9.46 15.09
N ALA A 196 0.47 -10.20 14.72
CA ALA A 196 0.04 -10.31 13.33
C ALA A 196 -0.62 -9.01 12.84
N LYS A 197 -0.25 -8.58 11.64
CA LYS A 197 -0.91 -7.44 10.98
C LYS A 197 -2.11 -7.91 10.16
N TYR A 198 -3.26 -7.31 10.41
CA TYR A 198 -4.50 -7.56 9.71
C TYR A 198 -4.84 -6.38 8.79
N PRO A 199 -4.67 -6.53 7.49
CA PRO A 199 -5.14 -5.54 6.54
C PRO A 199 -6.64 -5.67 6.35
N LEU A 200 -7.35 -4.56 6.54
CA LEU A 200 -8.73 -4.39 6.16
C LEU A 200 -8.77 -3.62 4.84
N ALA A 201 -9.49 -4.13 3.87
CA ALA A 201 -9.63 -3.45 2.59
C ALA A 201 -11.03 -3.65 2.04
N ASP A 202 -11.77 -2.57 1.94
CA ASP A 202 -13.03 -2.50 1.24
C ASP A 202 -13.35 -1.06 0.87
N TYR A 203 -13.97 -0.85 -0.29
CA TYR A 203 -14.31 0.49 -0.73
C TYR A 203 -15.37 1.18 0.15
N GLU A 204 -16.07 0.45 1.01
CA GLU A 204 -16.98 1.04 1.99
C GLU A 204 -16.24 1.87 3.05
N ILE A 205 -14.97 1.56 3.38
CA ILE A 205 -14.17 2.35 4.31
C ILE A 205 -13.39 3.50 3.65
N THR A 206 -13.62 3.78 2.37
CA THR A 206 -13.10 5.01 1.76
C THR A 206 -13.68 6.21 2.50
N PRO A 207 -12.86 7.16 2.99
CA PRO A 207 -13.36 8.34 3.69
C PRO A 207 -14.39 9.13 2.87
N ASN A 208 -15.35 9.76 3.53
CA ASN A 208 -16.31 10.62 2.85
C ASN A 208 -15.67 11.92 2.36
N MET A 209 -14.74 12.46 3.15
CA MET A 209 -14.03 13.70 2.86
C MET A 209 -12.56 13.54 3.18
N ALA A 210 -11.69 14.05 2.32
CA ALA A 210 -10.26 14.21 2.56
C ALA A 210 -9.88 15.69 2.63
N ILE A 211 -9.08 16.06 3.62
CA ILE A 211 -8.58 17.43 3.80
C ILE A 211 -7.05 17.40 3.71
N VAL A 212 -6.52 18.06 2.68
CA VAL A 212 -5.12 18.08 2.27
C VAL A 212 -4.61 19.52 2.39
N ASP A 213 -4.58 20.02 3.63
CA ASP A 213 -4.12 21.40 3.92
C ASP A 213 -2.62 21.42 4.20
N ALA A 214 -1.87 21.99 3.28
CA ALA A 214 -0.41 22.03 3.39
C ALA A 214 0.11 22.83 4.60
N ASN A 215 -0.72 23.63 5.28
CA ASN A 215 -0.34 24.26 6.54
C ASN A 215 0.00 23.21 7.62
N LEU A 216 -0.65 22.05 7.59
CA LEU A 216 -0.44 20.97 8.55
C LEU A 216 0.90 20.24 8.37
N VAL A 217 1.54 20.37 7.20
CA VAL A 217 2.80 19.68 6.88
C VAL A 217 4.00 20.63 6.72
N MET A 218 3.82 21.95 6.96
CA MET A 218 4.90 22.92 6.81
C MET A 218 6.14 22.58 7.63
N ASN A 219 5.95 22.11 8.86
CA ASN A 219 7.01 21.77 9.80
C ASN A 219 7.34 20.25 9.83
N MET A 220 6.91 19.50 8.82
CA MET A 220 7.18 18.07 8.75
C MET A 220 8.69 17.80 8.69
N PRO A 221 9.24 16.89 9.53
CA PRO A 221 10.67 16.55 9.54
C PRO A 221 11.18 16.11 8.17
N LYS A 222 12.47 16.34 7.92
CA LYS A 222 13.14 15.93 6.68
C LYS A 222 13.00 14.44 6.40
N SER A 223 13.18 13.58 7.40
CA SER A 223 13.05 12.14 7.26
C SER A 223 11.64 11.72 6.82
N LEU A 224 10.59 12.31 7.41
CA LEU A 224 9.22 12.06 6.99
C LEU A 224 8.93 12.61 5.59
N THR A 225 9.55 13.74 5.21
CA THR A 225 9.44 14.27 3.85
C THR A 225 10.09 13.34 2.83
N ALA A 226 11.29 12.84 3.13
CA ALA A 226 12.03 11.93 2.25
C ALA A 226 11.29 10.60 2.08
N PHE A 227 11.00 9.93 3.20
CA PHE A 227 10.41 8.60 3.17
C PHE A 227 8.96 8.64 2.65
N GLY A 228 8.15 9.59 3.10
CA GLY A 228 6.78 9.75 2.62
C GLY A 228 6.72 10.14 1.14
N GLY A 229 7.56 11.08 0.71
CA GLY A 229 7.62 11.49 -0.69
C GLY A 229 8.08 10.35 -1.61
N TYR A 230 9.06 9.57 -1.18
CA TYR A 230 9.51 8.41 -1.95
C TYR A 230 8.50 7.26 -1.95
N ASP A 231 7.75 7.10 -0.86
CA ASP A 231 6.60 6.20 -0.79
C ASP A 231 5.55 6.56 -1.85
N ALA A 232 5.21 7.85 -1.95
CA ALA A 232 4.29 8.34 -2.98
C ALA A 232 4.82 8.11 -4.42
N VAL A 233 6.14 8.20 -4.66
CA VAL A 233 6.76 7.80 -5.94
C VAL A 233 6.52 6.31 -6.20
N THR A 234 6.72 5.47 -5.20
CA THR A 234 6.53 4.02 -5.32
C THR A 234 5.06 3.68 -5.55
N HIS A 235 4.13 4.30 -4.82
CA HIS A 235 2.69 4.18 -5.03
C HIS A 235 2.30 4.44 -6.48
N ALA A 236 2.75 5.57 -7.03
CA ALA A 236 2.43 5.97 -8.39
C ALA A 236 3.04 5.02 -9.44
N LEU A 237 4.30 4.57 -9.24
CA LEU A 237 4.96 3.62 -10.16
C LEU A 237 4.26 2.27 -10.15
N GLU A 238 3.97 1.71 -8.97
CA GLU A 238 3.30 0.41 -8.88
C GLU A 238 1.86 0.48 -9.40
N ALA A 239 1.11 1.53 -9.05
CA ALA A 239 -0.24 1.73 -9.60
C ALA A 239 -0.23 1.81 -11.12
N TYR A 240 0.75 2.51 -11.72
CA TYR A 240 0.83 2.68 -13.16
C TYR A 240 1.10 1.36 -13.90
N VAL A 241 1.93 0.46 -13.35
CA VAL A 241 2.25 -0.82 -13.99
C VAL A 241 1.37 -1.98 -13.53
N SER A 242 0.51 -1.77 -12.55
CA SER A 242 -0.39 -2.79 -12.01
C SER A 242 -1.23 -3.45 -13.10
N VAL A 243 -1.59 -4.72 -12.90
CA VAL A 243 -2.54 -5.42 -13.77
C VAL A 243 -3.97 -4.87 -13.67
N LEU A 244 -4.24 -4.06 -12.66
CA LEU A 244 -5.53 -3.39 -12.43
C LEU A 244 -5.51 -1.92 -12.88
N ALA A 245 -4.41 -1.45 -13.45
CA ALA A 245 -4.28 -0.10 -13.98
C ALA A 245 -5.31 0.19 -15.09
N ASN A 246 -5.77 1.41 -15.15
CA ASN A 246 -6.75 1.88 -16.10
C ASN A 246 -6.49 3.37 -16.40
N GLU A 247 -7.18 3.91 -17.42
CA GLU A 247 -6.97 5.29 -17.90
C GLU A 247 -7.14 6.35 -16.80
N TYR A 248 -8.03 6.13 -15.84
CA TYR A 248 -8.24 7.06 -14.72
C TYR A 248 -7.06 7.01 -13.73
N SER A 249 -6.65 5.82 -13.30
CA SER A 249 -5.51 5.67 -12.38
C SER A 249 -4.18 6.05 -13.04
N ASP A 250 -4.04 5.82 -14.35
CA ASP A 250 -2.84 6.17 -15.12
C ASP A 250 -2.59 7.67 -15.14
N GLY A 251 -3.63 8.45 -15.41
CA GLY A 251 -3.51 9.91 -15.42
C GLY A 251 -3.09 10.47 -14.05
N GLN A 252 -3.61 9.88 -12.96
CA GLN A 252 -3.27 10.27 -11.60
C GLN A 252 -1.84 9.86 -11.22
N ALA A 253 -1.44 8.63 -11.55
CA ALA A 253 -0.09 8.14 -11.28
C ALA A 253 0.98 8.98 -11.99
N LEU A 254 0.79 9.26 -13.28
CA LEU A 254 1.71 10.10 -14.07
C LEU A 254 1.76 11.54 -13.56
N GLN A 255 0.63 12.12 -13.18
CA GLN A 255 0.59 13.47 -12.61
C GLN A 255 1.31 13.52 -11.26
N ALA A 256 1.12 12.52 -10.39
CA ALA A 256 1.82 12.44 -9.11
C ALA A 256 3.34 12.36 -9.32
N LEU A 257 3.80 11.47 -10.19
CA LEU A 257 5.23 11.32 -10.51
C LEU A 257 5.86 12.62 -11.03
N LYS A 258 5.16 13.33 -11.92
CA LYS A 258 5.63 14.62 -12.45
C LYS A 258 5.80 15.64 -11.33
N MET A 259 4.80 15.77 -10.45
CA MET A 259 4.84 16.73 -9.34
C MET A 259 5.92 16.34 -8.32
N LEU A 260 6.08 15.06 -7.99
CA LEU A 260 7.13 14.59 -7.09
C LEU A 260 8.52 14.82 -7.66
N LYS A 261 8.73 14.55 -8.94
CA LYS A 261 10.02 14.85 -9.60
C LYS A 261 10.37 16.34 -9.51
N GLU A 262 9.40 17.21 -9.70
CA GLU A 262 9.63 18.66 -9.75
C GLU A 262 9.82 19.27 -8.35
N TYR A 263 9.06 18.83 -7.36
CA TYR A 263 8.95 19.53 -6.07
C TYR A 263 9.51 18.78 -4.86
N LEU A 264 9.69 17.45 -4.91
CA LEU A 264 10.13 16.69 -3.74
C LEU A 264 11.53 17.07 -3.26
N PRO A 265 12.55 17.25 -4.12
CA PRO A 265 13.87 17.70 -3.68
C PRO A 265 13.83 19.07 -2.98
N SER A 266 13.08 20.05 -3.52
CA SER A 266 12.93 21.36 -2.88
C SER A 266 12.15 21.26 -1.56
N SER A 267 11.09 20.48 -1.51
CA SER A 267 10.32 20.23 -0.28
C SER A 267 11.16 19.59 0.81
N TYR A 268 12.10 18.71 0.46
CA TYR A 268 13.05 18.12 1.39
C TYR A 268 14.11 19.11 1.86
N ALA A 269 14.72 19.83 0.93
CA ALA A 269 15.82 20.74 1.24
C ALA A 269 15.36 21.93 2.09
N ASN A 270 14.19 22.52 1.75
CA ASN A 270 13.73 23.81 2.27
C ASN A 270 12.24 23.89 2.60
N GLY A 271 11.58 22.75 2.85
CA GLY A 271 10.13 22.66 2.92
C GLY A 271 9.44 23.60 3.91
N ALA A 272 10.06 23.88 5.07
CA ALA A 272 9.51 24.84 6.05
C ALA A 272 9.38 26.26 5.48
N ASN A 273 10.23 26.63 4.52
CA ASN A 273 10.28 27.96 3.90
C ASN A 273 9.82 27.95 2.43
N ASP A 274 9.45 26.78 1.88
CA ASP A 274 8.92 26.62 0.53
C ASP A 274 7.49 26.07 0.56
N PRO A 275 6.49 26.95 0.81
CA PRO A 275 5.11 26.53 0.90
C PRO A 275 4.55 25.98 -0.42
N ILE A 276 5.13 26.36 -1.56
CA ILE A 276 4.70 25.86 -2.87
C ILE A 276 5.15 24.39 -3.01
N ALA A 277 6.43 24.12 -2.78
CA ALA A 277 6.93 22.74 -2.86
C ALA A 277 6.20 21.83 -1.86
N ARG A 278 5.96 22.30 -0.61
CA ARG A 278 5.18 21.54 0.39
C ARG A 278 3.78 21.23 -0.11
N GLU A 279 3.04 22.22 -0.61
CA GLU A 279 1.69 22.02 -1.13
C GLU A 279 1.68 21.04 -2.31
N LYS A 280 2.64 21.19 -3.24
CA LYS A 280 2.72 20.32 -4.42
C LYS A 280 3.03 18.87 -4.06
N VAL A 281 3.97 18.63 -3.15
CA VAL A 281 4.30 17.27 -2.67
C VAL A 281 3.12 16.67 -1.88
N HIS A 282 2.46 17.48 -1.04
CA HIS A 282 1.30 17.04 -0.29
C HIS A 282 0.15 16.59 -1.21
N ASN A 283 -0.18 17.42 -2.19
CA ASN A 283 -1.18 17.07 -3.20
C ASN A 283 -0.75 15.86 -4.06
N ALA A 284 0.53 15.75 -4.42
CA ALA A 284 1.04 14.63 -5.20
C ALA A 284 0.91 13.29 -4.47
N ALA A 285 1.16 13.27 -3.16
CA ALA A 285 0.98 12.07 -2.32
C ALA A 285 -0.50 11.61 -2.32
N THR A 286 -1.44 12.55 -2.16
CA THR A 286 -2.88 12.25 -2.24
C THR A 286 -3.29 11.75 -3.63
N ILE A 287 -2.78 12.37 -4.71
CA ILE A 287 -3.05 11.94 -6.09
C ILE A 287 -2.51 10.52 -6.33
N ALA A 288 -1.30 10.20 -5.84
CA ALA A 288 -0.77 8.84 -5.87
C ALA A 288 -1.65 7.87 -5.06
N GLY A 289 -2.17 8.33 -3.91
CA GLY A 289 -3.15 7.63 -3.10
C GLY A 289 -4.40 7.23 -3.87
N VAL A 290 -4.98 8.17 -4.62
CA VAL A 290 -6.14 7.91 -5.48
C VAL A 290 -5.80 6.90 -6.58
N ALA A 291 -4.62 6.99 -7.18
CA ALA A 291 -4.19 6.05 -8.22
C ALA A 291 -4.14 4.63 -7.68
N PHE A 292 -3.40 4.38 -6.60
CA PHE A 292 -3.26 3.02 -6.09
C PHE A 292 -4.50 2.49 -5.36
N ALA A 293 -5.34 3.35 -4.80
CA ALA A 293 -6.63 2.95 -4.27
C ALA A 293 -7.49 2.22 -5.30
N ASN A 294 -7.31 2.53 -6.58
CA ASN A 294 -8.09 1.99 -7.69
C ASN A 294 -7.32 1.01 -8.59
N ALA A 295 -5.99 1.03 -8.55
CA ALA A 295 -5.13 0.14 -9.34
C ALA A 295 -4.34 -0.86 -8.48
N PHE A 296 -4.36 -0.73 -7.16
CA PHE A 296 -3.53 -1.51 -6.25
C PHE A 296 -2.02 -1.27 -6.41
N LEU A 297 -1.24 -2.04 -5.66
CA LEU A 297 0.22 -2.00 -5.57
C LEU A 297 0.82 -3.31 -6.11
N GLY A 298 2.08 -3.54 -5.87
CA GLY A 298 2.79 -4.71 -6.38
C GLY A 298 3.80 -5.30 -5.38
N VAL A 299 4.79 -6.02 -5.89
CA VAL A 299 5.77 -6.74 -5.08
C VAL A 299 6.74 -5.83 -4.33
N CYS A 300 6.89 -4.56 -4.72
CA CYS A 300 7.67 -3.61 -3.93
C CYS A 300 7.06 -3.45 -2.55
N HIS A 301 5.77 -3.12 -2.47
CA HIS A 301 5.06 -3.03 -1.21
C HIS A 301 4.98 -4.36 -0.48
N SER A 302 4.76 -5.48 -1.20
CA SER A 302 4.74 -6.81 -0.60
C SER A 302 6.03 -7.11 0.17
N MET A 303 7.19 -6.83 -0.43
CA MET A 303 8.49 -7.01 0.24
C MET A 303 8.76 -5.95 1.31
N ALA A 304 8.38 -4.68 1.05
CA ALA A 304 8.57 -3.57 1.98
C ALA A 304 7.82 -3.78 3.29
N HIS A 305 6.60 -4.33 3.26
CA HIS A 305 5.85 -4.70 4.47
C HIS A 305 6.64 -5.67 5.35
N LYS A 306 7.34 -6.63 4.75
CA LYS A 306 8.03 -7.69 5.49
C LYS A 306 9.37 -7.20 6.05
N ILE A 307 10.22 -6.59 5.21
CA ILE A 307 11.50 -6.04 5.70
C ILE A 307 11.29 -4.87 6.67
N GLY A 308 10.24 -4.07 6.47
CA GLY A 308 9.88 -2.98 7.38
C GLY A 308 9.48 -3.49 8.76
N ALA A 309 8.66 -4.54 8.82
CA ALA A 309 8.23 -5.17 10.08
C ALA A 309 9.39 -5.88 10.79
N GLU A 310 10.17 -6.69 10.08
CA GLU A 310 11.26 -7.51 10.68
C GLU A 310 12.42 -6.65 11.16
N PHE A 311 12.83 -5.63 10.38
CA PHE A 311 14.03 -4.82 10.68
C PHE A 311 13.71 -3.42 11.19
N HIS A 312 12.43 -3.14 11.51
CA HIS A 312 11.96 -1.84 12.00
C HIS A 312 12.34 -0.66 11.08
N LEU A 313 12.33 -0.90 9.76
CA LEU A 313 12.58 0.14 8.78
C LEU A 313 11.29 0.96 8.55
N PRO A 314 11.36 2.30 8.49
CA PRO A 314 10.24 3.12 8.07
C PRO A 314 9.68 2.64 6.71
N HIS A 315 8.37 2.59 6.56
CA HIS A 315 7.70 2.01 5.39
C HIS A 315 8.19 2.59 4.06
N GLY A 316 8.23 3.92 3.93
CA GLY A 316 8.71 4.58 2.70
C GLY A 316 10.20 4.37 2.46
N LEU A 317 11.02 4.20 3.51
CA LEU A 317 12.42 3.79 3.37
C LEU A 317 12.51 2.38 2.77
N ALA A 318 11.75 1.43 3.32
CA ALA A 318 11.73 0.06 2.80
C ALA A 318 11.34 0.01 1.31
N ASN A 319 10.34 0.78 0.90
CA ASN A 319 9.95 0.92 -0.50
C ASN A 319 11.08 1.53 -1.36
N ALA A 320 11.74 2.57 -0.88
CA ALA A 320 12.85 3.23 -1.60
C ALA A 320 14.04 2.30 -1.85
N LEU A 321 14.34 1.41 -0.90
CA LEU A 321 15.42 0.43 -1.01
C LEU A 321 15.14 -0.67 -2.04
N LEU A 322 13.87 -0.91 -2.38
CA LEU A 322 13.44 -2.02 -3.23
C LEU A 322 13.10 -1.60 -4.67
N ILE A 323 12.51 -0.42 -4.86
CA ILE A 323 11.81 -0.05 -6.09
C ILE A 323 12.66 -0.14 -7.36
N SER A 324 13.93 0.28 -7.32
CA SER A 324 14.81 0.21 -8.49
C SER A 324 14.99 -1.23 -8.97
N ASN A 325 15.14 -2.18 -8.05
CA ASN A 325 15.25 -3.60 -8.37
C ASN A 325 13.91 -4.21 -8.79
N VAL A 326 12.79 -3.74 -8.24
CA VAL A 326 11.45 -4.15 -8.67
C VAL A 326 11.16 -3.66 -10.10
N VAL A 327 11.56 -2.44 -10.46
CA VAL A 327 11.45 -1.96 -11.85
C VAL A 327 12.23 -2.88 -12.80
N ARG A 328 13.48 -3.26 -12.47
CA ARG A 328 14.27 -4.21 -13.27
C ARG A 328 13.60 -5.58 -13.37
N TYR A 329 13.08 -6.10 -12.28
CA TYR A 329 12.37 -7.37 -12.20
C TYR A 329 11.11 -7.39 -13.08
N ASN A 330 10.30 -6.34 -12.99
CA ASN A 330 9.04 -6.22 -13.74
C ASN A 330 9.23 -5.89 -15.23
N ALA A 331 10.36 -5.26 -15.60
CA ALA A 331 10.63 -4.82 -16.97
C ALA A 331 11.04 -5.98 -17.89
N ASN A 332 10.29 -7.06 -17.90
CA ASN A 332 10.51 -8.27 -18.67
C ASN A 332 9.35 -8.49 -19.66
N ASP A 333 9.67 -8.77 -20.92
CA ASP A 333 8.68 -9.08 -21.97
C ASP A 333 8.23 -10.56 -21.92
N ASN A 334 9.01 -11.43 -21.27
CA ASN A 334 8.75 -12.88 -21.19
C ASN A 334 8.83 -13.36 -19.72
N PRO A 335 7.93 -12.90 -18.82
CA PRO A 335 7.97 -13.29 -17.44
C PRO A 335 7.71 -14.79 -17.25
N THR A 336 8.31 -15.40 -16.24
CA THR A 336 8.14 -16.82 -15.88
C THR A 336 6.67 -17.16 -15.63
N LYS A 337 5.96 -16.26 -14.95
CA LYS A 337 4.52 -16.33 -14.73
C LYS A 337 3.87 -14.98 -15.00
N GLN A 338 2.66 -15.05 -15.49
CA GLN A 338 1.79 -13.91 -15.72
C GLN A 338 0.50 -14.09 -14.93
N THR A 339 -0.06 -13.00 -14.42
CA THR A 339 -1.35 -13.01 -13.74
C THR A 339 -2.49 -13.40 -14.68
N ALA A 340 -3.60 -13.88 -14.10
CA ALA A 340 -4.79 -14.30 -14.84
C ALA A 340 -5.91 -13.25 -14.84
N PHE A 341 -5.62 -11.97 -14.68
CA PHE A 341 -6.63 -10.91 -14.76
C PHE A 341 -7.11 -10.71 -16.20
N SER A 342 -8.42 -10.50 -16.36
CA SER A 342 -9.09 -10.48 -17.68
C SER A 342 -8.60 -9.35 -18.59
N GLN A 343 -8.23 -8.21 -18.01
CA GLN A 343 -7.74 -7.03 -18.73
C GLN A 343 -6.22 -7.05 -18.99
N TYR A 344 -5.50 -8.06 -18.52
CA TYR A 344 -4.06 -8.17 -18.66
C TYR A 344 -3.70 -9.37 -19.54
N ASP A 345 -3.80 -9.18 -20.86
CA ASP A 345 -3.62 -10.25 -21.84
C ASP A 345 -2.16 -10.54 -22.17
N ARG A 346 -1.27 -9.57 -21.93
CA ARG A 346 0.16 -9.65 -22.28
C ARG A 346 0.99 -8.78 -21.33
N PRO A 347 2.29 -9.08 -21.11
CA PRO A 347 3.19 -8.24 -20.34
C PRO A 347 3.27 -6.82 -20.92
N GLN A 348 3.10 -5.81 -20.08
CA GLN A 348 3.09 -4.39 -20.46
C GLN A 348 4.07 -3.55 -19.65
N ALA A 349 4.56 -4.06 -18.52
CA ALA A 349 5.32 -3.28 -17.56
C ALA A 349 6.55 -2.60 -18.19
N ARG A 350 7.29 -3.32 -19.03
CA ARG A 350 8.47 -2.78 -19.72
C ARG A 350 8.14 -1.55 -20.58
N ARG A 351 7.07 -1.62 -21.36
CA ARG A 351 6.58 -0.49 -22.16
C ARG A 351 6.13 0.65 -21.24
N ARG A 352 5.37 0.36 -20.20
CA ARG A 352 4.82 1.36 -19.29
C ARG A 352 5.89 2.09 -18.49
N TYR A 353 6.96 1.43 -18.05
CA TYR A 353 8.11 2.12 -17.44
C TYR A 353 8.83 3.07 -18.42
N ALA A 354 8.93 2.68 -19.70
CA ALA A 354 9.48 3.59 -20.71
C ALA A 354 8.57 4.80 -20.95
N GLU A 355 7.24 4.62 -20.92
CA GLU A 355 6.27 5.72 -21.00
C GLU A 355 6.38 6.67 -19.80
N VAL A 356 6.65 6.16 -18.60
CA VAL A 356 6.95 7.01 -17.43
C VAL A 356 8.20 7.87 -17.68
N ALA A 357 9.27 7.27 -18.22
CA ALA A 357 10.49 8.02 -18.56
C ALA A 357 10.22 9.13 -19.58
N ASP A 358 9.40 8.86 -20.60
CA ASP A 358 8.98 9.85 -21.58
C ASP A 358 8.16 10.99 -20.92
N HIS A 359 7.18 10.61 -20.10
CA HIS A 359 6.30 11.58 -19.43
C HIS A 359 7.06 12.50 -18.47
N LEU A 360 8.06 11.97 -17.79
CA LEU A 360 8.92 12.74 -16.89
C LEU A 360 10.01 13.55 -17.61
N GLY A 361 10.10 13.47 -18.95
CA GLY A 361 11.12 14.16 -19.72
C GLY A 361 12.54 13.66 -19.48
N LEU A 362 12.68 12.40 -19.08
CA LEU A 362 13.99 11.75 -18.84
C LEU A 362 14.59 11.19 -20.12
N SER A 363 13.76 10.86 -21.10
CA SER A 363 14.17 10.25 -22.37
C SER A 363 14.81 11.25 -23.31
N GLN A 364 15.69 10.77 -24.19
CA GLN A 364 16.30 11.52 -25.28
C GLN A 364 15.77 11.05 -26.63
N ALA A 365 15.83 11.90 -27.63
CA ALA A 365 15.45 11.53 -28.98
C ALA A 365 16.27 10.33 -29.49
N GLY A 366 15.57 9.30 -29.96
CA GLY A 366 16.19 8.05 -30.42
C GLY A 366 16.42 6.99 -29.35
N ASP A 367 16.10 7.24 -28.08
CA ASP A 367 16.21 6.23 -27.03
C ASP A 367 15.25 5.06 -27.30
N ARG A 368 15.80 3.84 -27.21
CA ARG A 368 15.02 2.60 -27.21
C ARG A 368 14.44 2.34 -25.83
N THR A 369 13.43 1.47 -25.74
CA THR A 369 12.73 1.12 -24.48
C THR A 369 13.69 0.82 -23.33
N ALA A 370 14.74 0.03 -23.54
CA ALA A 370 15.72 -0.28 -22.50
C ALA A 370 16.47 0.97 -21.99
N GLN A 371 16.85 1.87 -22.89
CA GLN A 371 17.54 3.12 -22.53
C GLN A 371 16.65 4.05 -21.72
N LYS A 372 15.37 4.14 -22.08
CA LYS A 372 14.38 4.91 -21.31
C LYS A 372 14.22 4.39 -19.88
N ILE A 373 14.18 3.05 -19.72
CA ILE A 373 14.11 2.41 -18.39
C ILE A 373 15.38 2.69 -17.59
N GLU A 374 16.56 2.60 -18.18
CA GLU A 374 17.80 2.95 -17.47
C GLU A 374 17.82 4.42 -17.03
N ARG A 375 17.23 5.33 -17.80
CA ARG A 375 17.09 6.74 -17.37
C ARG A 375 16.09 6.91 -16.21
N LEU A 376 15.01 6.14 -16.22
CA LEU A 376 14.07 6.10 -15.09
C LEU A 376 14.76 5.61 -13.83
N LEU A 377 15.56 4.54 -13.92
CA LEU A 377 16.32 3.98 -12.82
C LEU A 377 17.38 4.95 -12.31
N ALA A 378 18.09 5.63 -13.21
CA ALA A 378 19.05 6.65 -12.84
C ALA A 378 18.39 7.81 -12.07
N TRP A 379 17.21 8.25 -12.50
CA TRP A 379 16.44 9.27 -11.78
C TRP A 379 15.98 8.79 -10.39
N LEU A 380 15.54 7.53 -10.25
CA LEU A 380 15.18 6.98 -8.94
C LEU A 380 16.36 6.95 -7.98
N ASP A 381 17.55 6.61 -8.47
CA ASP A 381 18.75 6.58 -7.65
C ASP A 381 19.28 7.99 -7.34
N GLU A 382 19.21 8.93 -8.28
CA GLU A 382 19.50 10.36 -8.06
C GLU A 382 18.56 10.94 -7.00
N LEU A 383 17.27 10.67 -7.09
CA LEU A 383 16.28 11.13 -6.11
C LEU A 383 16.57 10.58 -4.70
N LYS A 384 17.01 9.31 -4.58
CA LYS A 384 17.47 8.78 -3.28
C LYS A 384 18.64 9.59 -2.73
N GLY A 385 19.60 9.94 -3.58
CA GLY A 385 20.72 10.78 -3.20
C GLY A 385 20.29 12.18 -2.73
N ASP A 386 19.40 12.84 -3.46
CA ASP A 386 18.85 14.16 -3.13
C ASP A 386 18.09 14.19 -1.79
N LEU A 387 17.58 13.05 -1.36
CA LEU A 387 16.77 12.88 -0.15
C LEU A 387 17.56 12.24 1.01
N ASP A 388 18.88 12.07 0.88
CA ASP A 388 19.74 11.39 1.86
C ASP A 388 19.24 9.97 2.24
N ILE A 389 18.61 9.26 1.28
CA ILE A 389 18.13 7.88 1.48
C ILE A 389 19.27 6.89 1.21
N PRO A 390 19.52 5.91 2.09
CA PRO A 390 20.49 4.85 1.86
C PRO A 390 20.25 4.10 0.55
N MET A 391 21.34 3.69 -0.13
CA MET A 391 21.24 3.02 -1.43
C MET A 391 20.99 1.50 -1.34
N SER A 392 21.04 0.91 -0.14
CA SER A 392 20.84 -0.53 0.06
C SER A 392 20.31 -0.83 1.47
N ILE A 393 19.73 -2.02 1.64
CA ILE A 393 19.24 -2.49 2.95
C ILE A 393 20.44 -2.61 3.94
N GLN A 394 21.61 -3.03 3.47
CA GLN A 394 22.83 -3.07 4.26
C GLN A 394 23.25 -1.67 4.73
N ALA A 395 23.22 -0.68 3.83
CA ALA A 395 23.53 0.71 4.17
C ALA A 395 22.51 1.35 5.12
N ALA A 396 21.28 0.82 5.17
CA ALA A 396 20.27 1.21 6.14
C ALA A 396 20.50 0.61 7.55
N GLY A 397 21.56 -0.18 7.73
CA GLY A 397 21.99 -0.70 9.04
C GLY A 397 21.52 -2.12 9.37
N VAL A 398 20.92 -2.84 8.44
CA VAL A 398 20.51 -4.25 8.63
C VAL A 398 21.74 -5.16 8.49
N SER A 399 22.00 -6.00 9.50
CA SER A 399 23.14 -6.93 9.46
C SER A 399 22.92 -8.05 8.44
N GLU A 400 24.00 -8.50 7.80
CA GLU A 400 23.91 -9.59 6.81
C GLU A 400 23.43 -10.91 7.42
N ALA A 401 23.92 -11.19 8.65
CA ALA A 401 23.55 -12.43 9.33
C ALA A 401 22.05 -12.49 9.62
N ASP A 402 21.45 -11.39 10.11
CA ASP A 402 20.02 -11.31 10.40
C ASP A 402 19.20 -11.35 9.12
N PHE A 403 19.61 -10.60 8.09
CA PHE A 403 18.92 -10.58 6.81
C PHE A 403 18.89 -11.95 6.13
N VAL A 404 20.05 -12.62 6.03
CA VAL A 404 20.14 -13.95 5.40
C VAL A 404 19.36 -15.00 6.20
N ALA A 405 19.36 -14.92 7.54
CA ALA A 405 18.62 -15.82 8.40
C ALA A 405 17.08 -15.73 8.15
N LYS A 406 16.59 -14.55 7.78
CA LYS A 406 15.16 -14.26 7.57
C LYS A 406 14.72 -14.31 6.10
N LEU A 407 15.64 -14.37 5.16
CA LEU A 407 15.37 -14.24 3.72
C LEU A 407 14.28 -15.18 3.21
N ASP A 408 14.28 -16.43 3.66
CA ASP A 408 13.30 -17.45 3.25
C ASP A 408 11.91 -17.11 3.73
N GLU A 409 11.77 -16.70 4.98
CA GLU A 409 10.53 -16.30 5.61
C GLU A 409 9.98 -15.03 4.93
N LEU A 410 10.82 -14.00 4.79
CA LEU A 410 10.46 -12.74 4.13
C LEU A 410 9.94 -12.95 2.70
N ALA A 411 10.56 -13.83 1.92
CA ALA A 411 10.14 -14.08 0.54
C ALA A 411 8.81 -14.86 0.47
N VAL A 412 8.58 -15.80 1.37
CA VAL A 412 7.30 -16.55 1.47
C VAL A 412 6.18 -15.60 1.89
N GLU A 413 6.41 -14.80 2.91
CA GLU A 413 5.41 -13.84 3.39
C GLU A 413 5.11 -12.74 2.36
N ALA A 414 6.13 -12.26 1.61
CA ALA A 414 5.92 -11.31 0.54
C ALA A 414 5.14 -11.93 -0.63
N PHE A 415 5.39 -13.20 -0.95
CA PHE A 415 4.58 -13.92 -1.95
C PHE A 415 3.11 -13.99 -1.56
N ASP A 416 2.84 -14.20 -0.27
CA ASP A 416 1.50 -14.31 0.29
C ASP A 416 0.84 -12.94 0.58
N ASP A 417 1.56 -11.84 0.38
CA ASP A 417 1.02 -10.49 0.60
C ASP A 417 -0.05 -10.15 -0.45
N GLN A 418 -1.05 -9.39 -0.03
CA GLN A 418 -2.19 -9.03 -0.88
C GLN A 418 -1.80 -8.16 -2.09
N CYS A 419 -0.72 -7.38 -2.00
CA CYS A 419 -0.25 -6.54 -3.09
C CYS A 419 0.37 -7.36 -4.24
N THR A 420 0.90 -8.55 -3.94
CA THR A 420 1.54 -9.43 -4.93
C THR A 420 0.63 -9.81 -6.09
N GLY A 421 -0.68 -9.97 -5.82
CA GLY A 421 -1.65 -10.35 -6.84
C GLY A 421 -1.84 -9.34 -7.97
N ALA A 422 -1.58 -8.06 -7.72
CA ALA A 422 -1.72 -6.99 -8.71
C ALA A 422 -0.41 -6.67 -9.46
N ASN A 423 0.72 -7.29 -9.09
CA ASN A 423 1.99 -7.08 -9.75
C ASN A 423 1.96 -7.56 -11.21
N PRO A 424 2.55 -6.83 -12.17
CA PRO A 424 2.51 -7.18 -13.60
C PRO A 424 3.24 -8.50 -13.93
N ARG A 425 4.24 -8.86 -13.15
CA ARG A 425 4.92 -10.16 -13.20
C ARG A 425 4.57 -10.93 -11.92
N TYR A 426 3.86 -12.05 -12.04
CA TYR A 426 3.53 -12.87 -10.88
C TYR A 426 4.79 -13.63 -10.43
N PRO A 427 5.29 -13.42 -9.19
CA PRO A 427 6.61 -13.89 -8.80
C PRO A 427 6.64 -15.38 -8.46
N LEU A 428 7.84 -15.96 -8.56
CA LEU A 428 8.23 -17.14 -7.80
C LEU A 428 8.88 -16.68 -6.48
N ILE A 429 8.80 -17.51 -5.45
CA ILE A 429 9.47 -17.21 -4.16
C ILE A 429 10.98 -17.05 -4.34
N SER A 430 11.60 -17.86 -5.21
CA SER A 430 13.02 -17.75 -5.55
C SER A 430 13.38 -16.41 -6.19
N GLU A 431 12.51 -15.86 -7.05
CA GLU A 431 12.72 -14.57 -7.69
C GLU A 431 12.63 -13.41 -6.68
N LEU A 432 11.70 -13.50 -5.71
CA LEU A 432 11.62 -12.51 -4.61
C LEU A 432 12.89 -12.51 -3.76
N LYS A 433 13.48 -13.69 -3.48
CA LYS A 433 14.77 -13.78 -2.80
C LYS A 433 15.90 -13.10 -3.57
N GLU A 434 15.95 -13.30 -4.88
CA GLU A 434 16.95 -12.66 -5.75
C GLU A 434 16.81 -11.13 -5.73
N VAL A 435 15.58 -10.60 -5.81
CA VAL A 435 15.31 -9.16 -5.72
C VAL A 435 15.71 -8.61 -4.35
N LEU A 436 15.36 -9.30 -3.26
CA LEU A 436 15.71 -8.92 -1.89
C LEU A 436 17.22 -8.92 -1.67
N MET A 437 17.94 -9.92 -2.18
CA MET A 437 19.41 -9.99 -2.09
C MET A 437 20.09 -8.87 -2.90
N ALA A 438 19.57 -8.59 -4.11
CA ALA A 438 20.06 -7.47 -4.91
C ALA A 438 19.91 -6.13 -4.17
N ALA A 439 18.75 -5.90 -3.57
CA ALA A 439 18.46 -4.71 -2.77
C ALA A 439 19.31 -4.65 -1.49
N TYR A 440 19.58 -5.80 -0.87
CA TYR A 440 20.44 -5.87 0.32
C TYR A 440 21.85 -5.35 0.05
N TYR A 441 22.47 -5.82 -1.03
CA TYR A 441 23.85 -5.41 -1.39
C TYR A 441 23.92 -4.12 -2.23
N GLY A 442 22.81 -3.48 -2.58
CA GLY A 442 22.79 -2.33 -3.46
C GLY A 442 23.25 -2.65 -4.89
N LYS A 443 23.04 -3.88 -5.32
CA LYS A 443 23.36 -4.33 -6.68
C LYS A 443 22.11 -4.25 -7.57
N ALA A 444 22.31 -4.08 -8.86
CA ALA A 444 21.22 -4.18 -9.82
C ALA A 444 20.72 -5.63 -9.92
N PHE A 445 19.40 -5.82 -9.87
CA PHE A 445 18.82 -7.13 -10.15
C PHE A 445 19.09 -7.55 -11.59
N VAL A 446 19.65 -8.73 -11.76
CA VAL A 446 19.85 -9.41 -13.04
C VAL A 446 19.27 -10.81 -12.91
N GLU A 447 18.35 -11.16 -13.82
CA GLU A 447 17.65 -12.45 -13.79
C GLU A 447 18.63 -13.62 -13.93
N GLY A 448 18.54 -14.58 -12.99
CA GLY A 448 19.39 -15.78 -12.99
C GLY A 448 20.80 -15.56 -12.41
N GLU A 449 21.16 -14.35 -11.98
CA GLU A 449 22.38 -14.14 -11.21
C GLU A 449 22.21 -14.65 -9.78
N THR A 450 23.14 -15.52 -9.34
CA THR A 450 23.22 -15.97 -7.95
C THR A 450 24.19 -15.08 -7.16
N PHE A 451 23.71 -14.45 -6.10
CA PHE A 451 24.57 -13.71 -5.17
C PHE A 451 25.37 -14.71 -4.30
N GLU A 452 26.61 -14.35 -3.91
CA GLU A 452 27.45 -15.22 -3.05
C GLU A 452 26.73 -15.68 -1.78
N GLY A 453 25.85 -14.86 -1.20
CA GLY A 453 24.97 -15.22 -0.09
C GLY A 453 24.01 -16.38 -0.41
N THR A 454 23.49 -16.48 -1.62
CA THR A 454 22.64 -17.60 -2.04
C THR A 454 23.43 -18.90 -2.22
N THR A 455 24.73 -18.81 -2.46
CA THR A 455 25.64 -19.96 -2.50
C THR A 455 25.80 -20.59 -1.11
N VAL A 456 25.75 -19.81 -0.03
CA VAL A 456 25.74 -20.32 1.35
C VAL A 456 24.44 -21.05 1.66
N ILE A 457 23.30 -20.54 1.18
CA ILE A 457 21.98 -21.22 1.34
C ILE A 457 21.95 -22.52 0.53
N LYS A 458 22.43 -22.52 -0.71
CA LYS A 458 22.57 -23.74 -1.51
C LYS A 458 23.46 -24.77 -0.80
N LYS A 459 24.63 -24.36 -0.29
CA LYS A 459 25.51 -25.27 0.46
C LYS A 459 24.85 -25.83 1.74
N LYS A 460 24.02 -25.04 2.44
CA LYS A 460 23.26 -25.53 3.60
C LYS A 460 22.15 -26.48 3.16
N ALA A 461 21.37 -26.16 2.16
CA ALA A 461 20.32 -27.00 1.61
C ALA A 461 20.89 -28.33 1.04
N ASP A 462 22.02 -28.26 0.32
CA ASP A 462 22.71 -29.43 -0.20
C ASP A 462 23.31 -30.30 0.94
N GLN A 463 23.77 -29.69 2.02
CA GLN A 463 24.24 -30.38 3.22
C GLN A 463 23.09 -31.03 4.02
N GLU A 464 21.94 -30.38 4.10
CA GLU A 464 20.74 -30.95 4.74
C GLU A 464 20.12 -32.04 3.88
N ALA A 465 20.05 -31.88 2.56
CA ALA A 465 19.63 -32.92 1.62
C ALA A 465 20.57 -34.12 1.63
N ALA A 466 21.87 -33.90 1.72
CA ALA A 466 22.88 -34.97 1.83
C ALA A 466 22.80 -35.72 3.19
N LYS A 467 22.38 -35.02 4.26
CA LYS A 467 22.12 -35.65 5.58
C LYS A 467 20.80 -36.42 5.64
N ALA A 468 19.81 -36.03 4.83
CA ALA A 468 18.49 -36.63 4.72
C ALA A 468 18.46 -37.83 3.75
N ALA A 469 19.47 -38.02 2.91
CA ALA A 469 19.55 -39.17 1.99
C ALA A 469 19.67 -40.50 2.78
N PRO A 470 18.82 -41.48 2.53
CA PRO A 470 18.89 -42.76 3.26
C PRO A 470 20.23 -43.46 2.96
N LYS A 471 20.98 -43.77 4.02
CA LYS A 471 22.19 -44.58 3.91
C LYS A 471 21.86 -45.89 3.20
N ALA A 472 22.35 -46.07 1.98
CA ALA A 472 22.25 -47.32 1.27
C ALA A 472 22.81 -48.44 2.18
N LYS A 473 21.95 -49.36 2.57
CA LYS A 473 22.39 -50.58 3.27
C LYS A 473 23.28 -51.39 2.31
N LYS A 474 24.54 -51.58 2.74
CA LYS A 474 25.42 -52.57 2.14
C LYS A 474 24.97 -53.97 2.53
#